data_8e6e9025692e75aac132d84c27f53f48
#
_entry.id   8e6e9025692e75aac132d84c27f53f48
#
_cell.length_a   1.000
_cell.length_b   1.000
_cell.length_c   1.000
_cell.angle_alpha   90.00
_cell.angle_beta   90.00
_cell.angle_gamma   90.00
#
_symmetry.space_group_name_H-M   'P 1'
#
loop_
_entity.id
_entity.type
_entity.pdbx_description
1 polymer ?
#
loop_
_entity_poly.entity_id
_entity_poly.type
_entity_poly.pdbx_seq_one_letter_code
_entity_poly.pdbx_strand_id
1 'polypeptide(L)'
;MRETATFTVPSGFDRYQNPIDPTVYKVSCVHLQADNSTHKTAQNTEVTLRGVLFVDGRYSIPQLDYEALQEAAQAAGGVISCTVTGRRGSTIGPFDVVVVDGLPDDEANLHHWELGLV
;
A
#
# COMPACT_ATOMS: atom_id res chain seq x y z
N MET A 1 14.99 3.90 6.20
CA MET A 1 14.03 2.90 5.68
C MET A 1 14.77 1.98 4.72
N ARG A 2 14.75 0.68 4.99
CA ARG A 2 15.60 -0.29 4.28
C ARG A 2 14.86 -1.54 3.80
N GLU A 3 13.55 -1.55 3.96
CA GLU A 3 12.75 -2.66 3.50
C GLU A 3 12.24 -2.40 2.09
N THR A 4 11.76 -3.43 1.44
CA THR A 4 11.19 -3.35 0.09
C THR A 4 9.77 -3.88 0.16
N ALA A 5 8.83 -3.15 -0.43
CA ALA A 5 7.46 -3.59 -0.55
C ALA A 5 7.16 -4.01 -1.99
N THR A 6 6.38 -5.06 -2.14
CA THR A 6 5.85 -5.49 -3.43
C THR A 6 4.35 -5.24 -3.41
N PHE A 7 3.88 -4.35 -4.27
CA PHE A 7 2.46 -4.01 -4.40
C PHE A 7 1.90 -4.68 -5.64
N THR A 8 0.76 -5.35 -5.47
CA THR A 8 0.01 -5.93 -6.58
C THR A 8 -1.30 -5.18 -6.71
N VAL A 9 -1.48 -4.48 -7.82
CA VAL A 9 -2.66 -3.65 -8.10
C VAL A 9 -3.55 -4.40 -9.09
N PRO A 10 -4.79 -4.77 -8.71
CA PRO A 10 -5.67 -5.48 -9.62
C PRO A 10 -6.11 -4.60 -10.78
N SER A 11 -6.23 -5.21 -11.96
CA SER A 11 -6.68 -4.53 -13.19
C SER A 11 -8.09 -4.94 -13.60
N GLY A 12 -8.76 -5.74 -12.78
CA GLY A 12 -10.11 -6.24 -13.01
C GLY A 12 -10.16 -7.76 -12.99
N PHE A 13 -11.33 -8.27 -13.32
CA PHE A 13 -11.59 -9.71 -13.34
C PHE A 13 -12.29 -10.06 -14.65
N ASP A 14 -12.04 -11.25 -15.18
CA ASP A 14 -12.76 -11.72 -16.33
C ASP A 14 -14.15 -12.25 -15.93
N ARG A 15 -14.92 -12.73 -16.91
CA ARG A 15 -16.29 -13.24 -16.64
C ARG A 15 -16.31 -14.48 -15.75
N TYR A 16 -15.18 -15.13 -15.53
CA TYR A 16 -15.04 -16.30 -14.65
C TYR A 16 -14.47 -15.93 -13.29
N GLN A 17 -14.36 -14.63 -12.97
CA GLN A 17 -13.80 -14.10 -11.72
C GLN A 17 -12.29 -14.38 -11.57
N ASN A 18 -11.59 -14.66 -12.65
CA ASN A 18 -10.13 -14.75 -12.64
C ASN A 18 -9.53 -13.36 -12.78
N PRO A 19 -8.49 -13.00 -12.01
CA PRO A 19 -7.85 -11.70 -12.16
C PRO A 19 -7.29 -11.54 -13.57
N ILE A 20 -7.55 -10.39 -14.19
CA ILE A 20 -6.84 -9.95 -15.38
C ILE A 20 -5.46 -9.51 -14.92
N ASP A 21 -4.40 -9.74 -15.71
CA ASP A 21 -3.01 -9.51 -15.34
C ASP A 21 -2.82 -8.27 -14.46
N PRO A 22 -2.53 -8.45 -13.15
CA PRO A 22 -2.33 -7.31 -12.25
C PRO A 22 -1.00 -6.62 -12.53
N THR A 23 -0.91 -5.34 -12.16
CA THR A 23 0.34 -4.61 -12.20
C THR A 23 1.08 -4.79 -10.89
N VAL A 24 2.37 -5.14 -10.96
CA VAL A 24 3.21 -5.37 -9.80
C VAL A 24 4.28 -4.30 -9.73
N TYR A 25 4.42 -3.67 -8.56
CA TYR A 25 5.45 -2.67 -8.30
C TYR A 25 6.31 -3.13 -7.14
N LYS A 26 7.63 -3.06 -7.28
CA LYS A 26 8.57 -3.23 -6.18
C LYS A 26 9.11 -1.87 -5.78
N VAL A 27 8.90 -1.48 -4.52
CA VAL A 27 9.25 -0.15 -4.03
C VAL A 27 10.26 -0.27 -2.91
N SER A 28 11.39 0.43 -3.07
CA SER A 28 12.45 0.50 -2.05
C SER A 28 12.17 1.64 -1.07
N CYS A 29 12.96 1.68 0.01
CA CYS A 29 12.89 2.73 1.04
C CYS A 29 11.53 2.79 1.72
N VAL A 30 11.07 1.65 2.20
CA VAL A 30 9.84 1.52 2.99
C VAL A 30 10.17 1.00 4.39
N HIS A 31 9.24 1.14 5.32
CA HIS A 31 9.37 0.61 6.67
C HIS A 31 8.01 0.13 7.17
N LEU A 32 7.95 -1.13 7.59
CA LEU A 32 6.74 -1.70 8.19
C LEU A 32 6.82 -1.59 9.71
N GLN A 33 5.77 -1.03 10.30
CA GLN A 33 5.62 -0.94 11.74
C GLN A 33 4.33 -1.64 12.15
N ALA A 34 4.40 -2.50 13.17
CA ALA A 34 3.21 -3.13 13.72
C ALA A 34 2.26 -2.08 14.31
N ASP A 35 0.98 -2.23 14.04
CA ASP A 35 -0.05 -1.30 14.52
C ASP A 35 -1.33 -2.11 14.73
N ASN A 36 -2.14 -1.68 15.70
CA ASN A 36 -3.47 -2.24 15.93
C ASN A 36 -4.53 -1.17 16.13
N SER A 37 -4.26 0.03 15.63
CA SER A 37 -5.22 1.13 15.69
C SER A 37 -6.42 0.86 14.79
N THR A 38 -7.56 1.47 15.14
CA THR A 38 -8.80 1.36 14.37
C THR A 38 -8.98 2.61 13.54
N HIS A 39 -9.26 2.42 12.24
CA HIS A 39 -9.46 3.51 11.30
C HIS A 39 -10.79 3.33 10.56
N LYS A 40 -11.34 4.43 10.08
CA LYS A 40 -12.49 4.38 9.17
C LYS A 40 -12.01 4.48 7.74
N THR A 41 -12.52 3.60 6.89
CA THR A 41 -12.24 3.63 5.45
C THR A 41 -13.09 4.70 4.76
N ALA A 42 -12.83 4.92 3.48
CA ALA A 42 -13.62 5.84 2.66
C ALA A 42 -15.11 5.45 2.61
N GLN A 43 -15.44 4.18 2.81
CA GLN A 43 -16.81 3.67 2.88
C GLN A 43 -17.40 3.75 4.29
N ASN A 44 -16.76 4.46 5.21
CA ASN A 44 -17.17 4.62 6.60
C ASN A 44 -17.22 3.29 7.39
N THR A 45 -16.42 2.31 7.01
CA THR A 45 -16.30 1.03 7.68
C THR A 45 -15.10 1.08 8.61
N GLU A 46 -15.25 0.63 9.86
CA GLU A 46 -14.13 0.53 10.79
C GLU A 46 -13.27 -0.70 10.47
N VAL A 47 -11.96 -0.50 10.43
CA VAL A 47 -10.98 -1.57 10.27
C VAL A 47 -9.90 -1.45 11.34
N THR A 48 -9.45 -2.59 11.87
CA THR A 48 -8.32 -2.63 12.78
C THR A 48 -7.09 -3.03 11.98
N LEU A 49 -6.08 -2.17 12.00
CA LEU A 49 -4.87 -2.37 11.23
C LEU A 49 -3.99 -3.46 11.86
N ARG A 50 -3.28 -4.20 11.01
CA ARG A 50 -2.22 -5.12 11.43
C ARG A 50 -0.86 -4.44 11.37
N GLY A 51 -0.72 -3.40 10.55
CA GLY A 51 0.51 -2.65 10.43
C GLY A 51 0.32 -1.37 9.64
N VAL A 52 1.31 -0.51 9.72
CA VAL A 52 1.41 0.69 8.89
C VAL A 52 2.73 0.62 8.13
N LEU A 53 2.65 0.80 6.82
CA LEU A 53 3.83 0.87 5.96
C LEU A 53 4.15 2.33 5.68
N PHE A 54 5.34 2.75 6.07
CA PHE A 54 5.86 4.08 5.75
C PHE A 54 6.65 4.00 4.45
N VAL A 55 6.30 4.84 3.49
CA VAL A 55 6.99 4.92 2.20
C VAL A 55 7.60 6.31 2.07
N ASP A 56 8.92 6.36 1.87
CA ASP A 56 9.62 7.63 1.75
C ASP A 56 9.15 8.39 0.50
N GLY A 57 8.80 9.67 0.67
CA GLY A 57 8.31 10.50 -0.42
C GLY A 57 9.39 11.06 -1.33
N ARG A 58 10.67 10.86 -0.98
CA ARG A 58 11.81 11.40 -1.74
C ARG A 58 12.69 10.29 -2.34
N TYR A 59 12.97 9.27 -1.55
CA TYR A 59 14.00 8.27 -1.86
C TYR A 59 13.45 6.89 -2.24
N SER A 60 12.15 6.67 -2.07
CA SER A 60 11.55 5.42 -2.54
C SER A 60 11.60 5.37 -4.07
N ILE A 61 11.87 4.19 -4.61
CA ILE A 61 11.99 3.98 -6.05
C ILE A 61 11.14 2.75 -6.41
N PRO A 62 10.18 2.89 -7.33
CA PRO A 62 9.70 4.11 -7.97
C PRO A 62 8.84 4.97 -7.05
N GLN A 63 8.67 6.23 -7.40
CA GLN A 63 7.71 7.13 -6.74
C GLN A 63 6.33 6.86 -7.33
N LEU A 64 5.36 6.50 -6.48
CA LEU A 64 4.01 6.13 -6.90
C LEU A 64 2.98 7.04 -6.23
N ASP A 65 1.88 7.28 -6.93
CA ASP A 65 0.70 7.92 -6.35
C ASP A 65 -0.23 6.82 -5.82
N TYR A 66 -0.14 6.55 -4.52
CA TYR A 66 -0.91 5.45 -3.89
C TYR A 66 -2.40 5.74 -3.84
N GLU A 67 -2.81 6.99 -3.82
CA GLU A 67 -4.23 7.36 -3.89
C GLU A 67 -4.81 6.97 -5.26
N ALA A 68 -4.09 7.28 -6.32
CA ALA A 68 -4.51 6.90 -7.66
C ALA A 68 -4.54 5.38 -7.86
N LEU A 69 -3.56 4.67 -7.28
CA LEU A 69 -3.52 3.21 -7.32
C LEU A 69 -4.68 2.59 -6.55
N GLN A 70 -5.03 3.15 -5.40
CA GLN A 70 -6.17 2.69 -4.62
C GLN A 70 -7.48 2.89 -5.37
N GLU A 71 -7.67 4.04 -6.00
CA GLU A 71 -8.85 4.31 -6.82
C GLU A 71 -8.94 3.32 -8.00
N ALA A 72 -7.83 3.05 -8.66
CA ALA A 72 -7.79 2.09 -9.76
C ALA A 72 -8.14 0.68 -9.30
N ALA A 73 -7.62 0.26 -8.14
CA ALA A 73 -7.93 -1.05 -7.57
C ALA A 73 -9.42 -1.17 -7.21
N GLN A 74 -10.00 -0.14 -6.61
CA GLN A 74 -11.42 -0.11 -6.26
C GLN A 74 -12.30 -0.14 -7.52
N ALA A 75 -11.92 0.60 -8.55
CA ALA A 75 -12.62 0.58 -9.84
C ALA A 75 -12.58 -0.80 -10.49
N ALA A 76 -11.51 -1.56 -10.26
CA ALA A 76 -11.36 -2.94 -10.75
C ALA A 76 -12.06 -3.97 -9.84
N GLY A 77 -12.68 -3.54 -8.75
CA GLY A 77 -13.40 -4.43 -7.83
C GLY A 77 -12.51 -5.13 -6.80
N GLY A 78 -11.31 -4.60 -6.55
CA GLY A 78 -10.36 -5.22 -5.63
C GLY A 78 -9.65 -4.21 -4.75
N VAL A 79 -8.57 -4.65 -4.13
CA VAL A 79 -7.71 -3.82 -3.27
C VAL A 79 -6.25 -4.05 -3.64
N ILE A 80 -5.39 -3.10 -3.26
CA ILE A 80 -3.95 -3.27 -3.44
C ILE A 80 -3.48 -4.32 -2.43
N SER A 81 -2.73 -5.31 -2.90
CA SER A 81 -2.07 -6.30 -2.05
C SER A 81 -0.61 -5.88 -1.83
N CYS A 82 -0.10 -6.09 -0.63
CA CYS A 82 1.25 -5.67 -0.26
C CYS A 82 2.00 -6.78 0.46
N THR A 83 3.22 -7.05 0.03
CA THR A 83 4.14 -7.95 0.71
C THR A 83 5.42 -7.18 1.02
N VAL A 84 5.93 -7.31 2.24
CA VAL A 84 7.12 -6.57 2.67
C VAL A 84 8.29 -7.53 2.86
N THR A 85 9.43 -7.21 2.26
CA THR A 85 10.67 -7.96 2.40
C THR A 85 11.66 -7.15 3.22
N GLY A 86 12.12 -7.73 4.34
CA GLY A 86 13.09 -7.10 5.22
C GLY A 86 14.53 -7.27 4.72
N ARG A 87 15.47 -6.66 5.45
CA ARG A 87 16.91 -6.66 5.10
C ARG A 87 17.50 -8.05 4.95
N ARG A 88 16.96 -9.02 5.70
CA ARG A 88 17.49 -10.40 5.72
C ARG A 88 16.77 -11.32 4.75
N GLY A 89 15.92 -10.76 3.88
CA GLY A 89 15.16 -11.53 2.93
C GLY A 89 13.88 -12.15 3.46
N SER A 90 13.53 -11.92 4.73
CA SER A 90 12.27 -12.37 5.29
C SER A 90 11.11 -11.62 4.65
N THR A 91 10.07 -12.35 4.27
CA THR A 91 8.89 -11.78 3.63
C THR A 91 7.68 -11.89 4.56
N ILE A 92 6.95 -10.80 4.72
CA ILE A 92 5.77 -10.70 5.55
C ILE A 92 4.59 -10.27 4.69
N GLY A 93 3.46 -10.91 4.86
CA GLY A 93 2.23 -10.66 4.12
C GLY A 93 1.70 -11.91 3.47
N PRO A 94 0.79 -11.78 2.49
CA PRO A 94 0.31 -10.51 1.94
C PRO A 94 -0.66 -9.78 2.87
N PHE A 95 -0.68 -8.46 2.74
CA PHE A 95 -1.62 -7.57 3.42
C PHE A 95 -2.48 -6.87 2.37
N ASP A 96 -3.69 -6.46 2.78
CA ASP A 96 -4.51 -5.55 1.99
C ASP A 96 -4.25 -4.11 2.43
N VAL A 97 -4.07 -3.20 1.48
CA VAL A 97 -3.91 -1.78 1.75
C VAL A 97 -5.31 -1.15 1.81
N VAL A 98 -5.69 -0.68 2.99
CA VAL A 98 -7.05 -0.14 3.22
C VAL A 98 -7.07 1.35 3.52
N VAL A 99 -5.96 1.90 4.00
CA VAL A 99 -5.82 3.33 4.28
C VAL A 99 -4.62 3.86 3.51
N VAL A 100 -4.80 4.99 2.83
CA VAL A 100 -3.71 5.65 2.10
C VAL A 100 -3.69 7.11 2.51
N ASP A 101 -2.62 7.53 3.19
CA ASP A 101 -2.40 8.90 3.62
C ASP A 101 -1.08 9.42 3.07
N GLY A 102 -1.13 10.50 2.29
CA GLY A 102 0.04 11.23 1.88
C GLY A 102 0.28 12.38 2.85
N LEU A 103 1.45 12.43 3.48
CA LEU A 103 1.79 13.42 4.50
C LEU A 103 2.79 14.42 3.94
N PRO A 104 2.43 15.72 3.85
CA PRO A 104 3.34 16.75 3.35
C PRO A 104 4.39 17.12 4.39
N ASP A 105 5.51 17.69 3.92
CA ASP A 105 6.47 18.34 4.78
C ASP A 105 6.05 19.80 5.04
N ASP A 106 6.92 20.57 5.72
CA ASP A 106 6.64 21.97 6.07
C ASP A 106 6.48 22.89 4.84
N GLU A 107 6.96 22.46 3.68
CA GLU A 107 6.87 23.21 2.42
C GLU A 107 5.74 22.71 1.52
N ALA A 108 4.83 21.91 2.06
CA ALA A 108 3.73 21.25 1.36
C ALA A 108 4.17 20.26 0.25
N ASN A 109 5.44 19.83 0.26
CA ASN A 109 5.89 18.73 -0.57
C ASN A 109 5.57 17.40 0.12
N LEU A 110 5.36 16.36 -0.65
CA LEU A 110 5.10 15.04 -0.09
C LEU A 110 6.35 14.55 0.66
N HIS A 111 6.23 14.36 1.98
CA HIS A 111 7.32 13.86 2.82
C HIS A 111 7.34 12.33 2.84
N HIS A 112 6.20 11.72 3.09
CA HIS A 112 6.05 10.26 3.08
C HIS A 112 4.59 9.86 2.94
N TRP A 113 4.39 8.59 2.65
CA TRP A 113 3.07 7.95 2.66
C TRP A 113 2.94 7.05 3.90
N GLU A 114 1.77 7.00 4.47
CA GLU A 114 1.40 6.00 5.47
C GLU A 114 0.28 5.13 4.90
N LEU A 115 0.56 3.84 4.75
CA LEU A 115 -0.38 2.88 4.21
C LEU A 115 -0.83 1.94 5.33
N GLY A 116 -2.12 1.98 5.66
CA GLY A 116 -2.71 1.09 6.66
C GLY A 116 -2.98 -0.29 6.07
N LEU A 117 -2.50 -1.32 6.73
CA LEU A 117 -2.52 -2.70 6.27
C LEU A 117 -3.39 -3.59 7.16
N VAL A 118 -4.15 -4.48 6.53
CA VAL A 118 -4.92 -5.51 7.23
C VAL A 118 -4.64 -6.91 6.71
#